data_56cd8095aff2846d889db3e30ed79324
#
_entry.id   56cd8095aff2846d889db3e30ed79324
#
_cell.length_a   1.000
_cell.length_b   1.000
_cell.length_c   1.000
_cell.angle_alpha   90.00
_cell.angle_beta   90.00
_cell.angle_gamma   90.00
#
_symmetry.space_group_name_H-M   'P 1'
#
loop_
_entity.id
_entity.type
_entity.pdbx_description
1 polymer ?
#
loop_
_entity_poly.entity_id
_entity_poly.type
_entity_poly.pdbx_seq_one_letter_code
_entity_poly.pdbx_strand_id
1 'polypeptide(L)'
;MLIRAAAAGDADAIWAIMEPIVRAGETYTLPRDMDKKSALTYWLSAEHEVFVAEDNNEIVGTYILRANQKGGGAHVANCGYITAVSAPGRGIASLMCAHSLDRARARGFRAMQYNFVVSANERAVRLWQSFGFEIVGRLPRAFHHPALGYVDAYIMYRDL
;
A
#
# COMPACT_ATOMS: atom_id res chain seq x y z
N MET A 1 13.18 -11.81 8.37
CA MET A 1 12.01 -10.94 8.09
C MET A 1 10.77 -11.82 8.00
N LEU A 2 9.71 -11.50 8.70
CA LEU A 2 8.45 -12.23 8.78
C LEU A 2 7.28 -11.32 8.42
N ILE A 3 6.33 -11.82 7.63
CA ILE A 3 5.03 -11.14 7.44
C ILE A 3 4.01 -11.85 8.33
N ARG A 4 3.30 -11.10 9.16
CA ARG A 4 2.23 -11.60 10.02
C ARG A 4 1.04 -10.65 10.07
N ALA A 5 -0.11 -11.15 10.49
CA ALA A 5 -1.26 -10.28 10.76
C ALA A 5 -0.89 -9.26 11.87
N ALA A 6 -1.38 -8.04 11.71
CA ALA A 6 -1.21 -7.01 12.72
C ALA A 6 -2.01 -7.35 13.98
N ALA A 7 -1.42 -7.08 15.13
CA ALA A 7 -2.06 -7.20 16.45
C ALA A 7 -2.35 -5.82 17.03
N ALA A 8 -3.20 -5.75 18.04
CA ALA A 8 -3.56 -4.48 18.69
C ALA A 8 -2.34 -3.70 19.22
N GLY A 9 -1.29 -4.39 19.65
CA GLY A 9 -0.05 -3.79 20.12
C GLY A 9 0.83 -3.17 19.04
N ASP A 10 0.54 -3.39 17.76
CA ASP A 10 1.34 -2.87 16.64
C ASP A 10 0.96 -1.43 16.23
N ALA A 11 -0.13 -0.89 16.77
CA ALA A 11 -0.69 0.39 16.32
C ALA A 11 0.33 1.55 16.36
N ASP A 12 1.09 1.67 17.44
CA ASP A 12 2.10 2.72 17.58
C ASP A 12 3.24 2.56 16.57
N ALA A 13 3.70 1.34 16.33
CA ALA A 13 4.72 1.04 15.34
C ALA A 13 4.23 1.29 13.90
N ILE A 14 2.99 0.93 13.61
CA ILE A 14 2.35 1.23 12.32
C ILE A 14 2.30 2.75 12.10
N TRP A 15 1.86 3.52 13.09
CA TRP A 15 1.87 4.98 12.97
C TRP A 15 3.26 5.56 12.76
N ALA A 16 4.25 5.06 13.48
CA ALA A 16 5.64 5.52 13.33
C ALA A 16 6.18 5.32 11.89
N ILE A 17 5.70 4.28 11.19
CA ILE A 17 6.03 4.06 9.77
C ILE A 17 5.20 4.96 8.85
N MET A 18 3.91 5.15 9.16
CA MET A 18 2.99 5.92 8.33
C MET A 18 3.29 7.42 8.36
N GLU A 19 3.58 7.96 9.53
CA GLU A 19 3.69 9.42 9.74
C GLU A 19 4.67 10.10 8.77
N PRO A 20 5.94 9.63 8.60
CA PRO A 20 6.86 10.26 7.67
C PRO A 20 6.35 10.25 6.23
N ILE A 21 5.69 9.17 5.81
CA ILE A 21 5.14 9.02 4.46
C ILE A 21 3.96 9.97 4.23
N VAL A 22 3.08 10.07 5.21
CA VAL A 22 1.92 11.00 5.18
C VAL A 22 2.41 12.45 5.15
N ARG A 23 3.38 12.80 6.00
CA ARG A 23 3.95 14.17 6.06
C ARG A 23 4.68 14.55 4.79
N ALA A 24 5.38 13.62 4.15
CA ALA A 24 6.08 13.87 2.89
C ALA A 24 5.11 14.22 1.76
N GLY A 25 3.93 13.61 1.70
CA GLY A 25 2.91 13.91 0.69
C GLY A 25 3.33 13.56 -0.74
N GLU A 26 4.20 12.56 -0.92
CA GLU A 26 4.78 12.23 -2.23
C GLU A 26 4.14 11.01 -2.89
N THR A 27 3.49 10.13 -2.11
CA THR A 27 3.04 8.81 -2.60
C THR A 27 1.63 8.42 -2.20
N TYR A 28 1.07 9.00 -1.14
CA TYR A 28 -0.27 8.70 -0.64
C TYR A 28 -1.21 9.89 -0.74
N THR A 29 -2.48 9.62 -1.03
CA THR A 29 -3.56 10.63 -1.10
C THR A 29 -4.21 10.89 0.26
N LEU A 30 -3.44 10.77 1.33
CA LEU A 30 -3.87 11.10 2.68
C LEU A 30 -3.51 12.56 2.99
N PRO A 31 -4.34 13.29 3.76
CA PRO A 31 -4.00 14.65 4.18
C PRO A 31 -2.66 14.67 4.93
N ARG A 32 -1.76 15.58 4.54
CA ARG A 32 -0.40 15.64 5.11
C ARG A 32 -0.40 15.98 6.61
N ASP A 33 -1.43 16.65 7.09
CA ASP A 33 -1.68 17.01 8.50
C ASP A 33 -2.51 15.98 9.26
N MET A 34 -2.81 14.83 8.65
CA MET A 34 -3.59 13.76 9.26
C MET A 34 -2.98 13.37 10.63
N ASP A 35 -3.81 13.34 11.66
CA ASP A 35 -3.36 12.95 12.99
C ASP A 35 -3.29 11.41 13.14
N LYS A 36 -2.63 10.96 14.21
CA LYS A 36 -2.46 9.55 14.52
C LYS A 36 -3.79 8.81 14.61
N LYS A 37 -4.78 9.40 15.29
CA LYS A 37 -6.08 8.76 15.48
C LYS A 37 -6.79 8.52 14.15
N SER A 38 -6.84 9.54 13.30
CA SER A 38 -7.47 9.43 11.98
C SER A 38 -6.72 8.45 11.07
N ALA A 39 -5.40 8.47 11.09
CA ALA A 39 -4.56 7.56 10.31
C ALA A 39 -4.77 6.10 10.72
N LEU A 40 -4.77 5.80 12.02
CA LEU A 40 -4.99 4.45 12.53
C LEU A 40 -6.44 3.99 12.35
N THR A 41 -7.42 4.88 12.47
CA THR A 41 -8.83 4.57 12.17
C THR A 41 -9.00 4.14 10.71
N TYR A 42 -8.32 4.80 9.79
CA TYR A 42 -8.31 4.42 8.38
C TYR A 42 -7.57 3.09 8.14
N TRP A 43 -6.31 3.01 8.60
CA TRP A 43 -5.45 1.85 8.30
C TRP A 43 -5.95 0.57 8.94
N LEU A 44 -6.40 0.64 10.18
CA LEU A 44 -6.92 -0.49 10.97
C LEU A 44 -8.45 -0.65 10.85
N SER A 45 -9.07 -0.08 9.83
CA SER A 45 -10.49 -0.23 9.56
C SER A 45 -10.92 -1.71 9.50
N ALA A 46 -12.14 -2.00 9.93
CA ALA A 46 -12.71 -3.36 9.92
C ALA A 46 -12.81 -3.97 8.50
N GLU A 47 -12.81 -3.14 7.46
CA GLU A 47 -12.80 -3.59 6.07
C GLU A 47 -11.41 -4.04 5.58
N HIS A 48 -10.35 -3.76 6.34
CA HIS A 48 -8.98 -4.08 6.00
C HIS A 48 -8.50 -5.33 6.73
N GLU A 49 -7.86 -6.25 6.01
CA GLU A 49 -6.90 -7.16 6.61
C GLU A 49 -5.55 -6.45 6.65
N VAL A 50 -5.01 -6.31 7.84
CA VAL A 50 -3.76 -5.57 8.04
C VAL A 50 -2.64 -6.53 8.40
N PHE A 51 -1.51 -6.37 7.74
CA PHE A 51 -0.30 -7.16 7.96
C PHE A 51 0.88 -6.24 8.25
N VAL A 52 1.83 -6.77 8.98
CA VAL A 52 3.10 -6.10 9.27
C VAL A 52 4.28 -6.96 8.81
N ALA A 53 5.31 -6.30 8.34
CA ALA A 53 6.62 -6.89 8.08
C ALA A 53 7.50 -6.64 9.30
N GLU A 54 7.90 -7.71 9.97
CA GLU A 54 8.73 -7.68 11.17
C GLU A 54 10.13 -8.20 10.86
N ASP A 55 11.14 -7.48 11.30
CA ASP A 55 12.53 -7.89 11.20
C ASP A 55 13.28 -7.55 12.49
N ASN A 56 13.91 -8.56 13.11
CA ASN A 56 14.59 -8.41 14.41
C ASN A 56 13.72 -7.74 15.50
N ASN A 57 12.45 -8.14 15.58
CA ASN A 57 11.43 -7.60 16.50
C ASN A 57 11.06 -6.13 16.25
N GLU A 58 11.43 -5.56 15.10
CA GLU A 58 10.99 -4.24 14.68
C GLU A 58 10.01 -4.34 13.51
N ILE A 59 8.95 -3.54 13.54
CA ILE A 59 8.03 -3.40 12.41
C ILE A 59 8.67 -2.46 11.39
N VAL A 60 8.97 -3.00 10.21
CA VAL A 60 9.65 -2.28 9.12
C VAL A 60 8.77 -2.05 7.89
N GLY A 61 7.55 -2.56 7.91
CA GLY A 61 6.56 -2.34 6.86
C GLY A 61 5.17 -2.74 7.31
N THR A 62 4.17 -2.26 6.60
CA THR A 62 2.77 -2.65 6.80
C THR A 62 2.03 -2.59 5.47
N TYR A 63 1.02 -3.45 5.32
CA TYR A 63 0.10 -3.36 4.19
C TYR A 63 -1.32 -3.70 4.60
N ILE A 64 -2.26 -3.21 3.82
CA ILE A 64 -3.69 -3.51 3.92
C ILE A 64 -4.15 -4.27 2.69
N LEU A 65 -5.06 -5.21 2.88
CA LEU A 65 -5.76 -5.96 1.84
C LEU A 65 -7.27 -5.82 2.05
N ARG A 66 -8.00 -5.51 0.99
CA ARG A 66 -9.46 -5.40 1.01
C ARG A 66 -10.06 -5.72 -0.35
N ALA A 67 -11.38 -5.93 -0.41
CA ALA A 67 -12.10 -5.85 -1.67
C ALA A 67 -12.08 -4.41 -2.20
N ASN A 68 -11.76 -4.24 -3.49
CA ASN A 68 -11.70 -2.90 -4.09
C ASN A 68 -13.09 -2.26 -4.21
N GLN A 69 -14.09 -3.07 -4.56
CA GLN A 69 -15.47 -2.65 -4.72
C GLN A 69 -16.40 -3.65 -4.04
N LYS A 70 -17.67 -3.29 -3.93
CA LYS A 70 -18.72 -4.16 -3.38
C LYS A 70 -19.52 -4.84 -4.51
N GLY A 71 -20.41 -5.76 -4.14
CA GLY A 71 -21.29 -6.41 -5.10
C GLY A 71 -20.56 -7.10 -6.24
N GLY A 72 -20.90 -6.78 -7.47
CA GLY A 72 -20.29 -7.35 -8.67
C GLY A 72 -18.80 -7.09 -8.87
N GLY A 73 -18.23 -6.17 -8.11
CA GLY A 73 -16.78 -5.86 -8.11
C GLY A 73 -15.99 -6.47 -6.95
N ALA A 74 -16.65 -7.23 -6.06
CA ALA A 74 -16.02 -7.71 -4.82
C ALA A 74 -14.94 -8.79 -5.00
N HIS A 75 -14.80 -9.34 -6.19
CA HIS A 75 -13.78 -10.33 -6.54
C HIS A 75 -12.42 -9.71 -6.89
N VAL A 76 -12.33 -8.40 -6.96
CA VAL A 76 -11.06 -7.68 -7.19
C VAL A 76 -10.55 -7.13 -5.87
N ALA A 77 -9.31 -7.48 -5.52
CA ALA A 77 -8.64 -6.98 -4.34
C ALA A 77 -7.97 -5.61 -4.59
N ASN A 78 -7.76 -4.87 -3.53
CA ASN A 78 -6.90 -3.70 -3.49
C ASN A 78 -5.95 -3.82 -2.31
N CYS A 79 -4.73 -3.33 -2.45
CA CYS A 79 -3.73 -3.23 -1.38
C CYS A 79 -3.13 -1.84 -1.32
N GLY A 80 -2.71 -1.44 -0.13
CA GLY A 80 -1.83 -0.31 0.10
C GLY A 80 -0.64 -0.75 0.93
N TYR A 81 0.57 -0.29 0.60
CA TYR A 81 1.82 -0.70 1.25
C TYR A 81 2.59 0.53 1.75
N ILE A 82 3.16 0.42 2.93
CA ILE A 82 4.06 1.42 3.48
C ILE A 82 5.29 0.70 4.05
N THR A 83 6.48 1.19 3.72
CA THR A 83 7.75 0.71 4.28
C THR A 83 8.40 1.78 5.12
N ALA A 84 9.09 1.38 6.18
CA ALA A 84 9.83 2.29 7.02
C ALA A 84 10.93 3.01 6.21
N VAL A 85 11.02 4.32 6.36
CA VAL A 85 12.08 5.13 5.71
C VAL A 85 13.47 4.77 6.21
N SER A 86 13.58 4.21 7.40
CA SER A 86 14.82 3.74 8.02
C SER A 86 15.38 2.44 7.43
N ALA A 87 14.60 1.74 6.59
CA ALA A 87 14.96 0.44 6.06
C ALA A 87 14.96 0.38 4.50
N PRO A 88 15.65 1.30 3.81
CA PRO A 88 15.63 1.34 2.36
C PRO A 88 16.38 0.15 1.74
N GLY A 89 15.92 -0.30 0.57
CA GLY A 89 16.65 -1.31 -0.23
C GLY A 89 16.63 -2.73 0.31
N ARG A 90 15.88 -3.02 1.39
CA ARG A 90 15.84 -4.34 2.04
C ARG A 90 14.83 -5.32 1.43
N GLY A 91 14.18 -4.96 0.32
CA GLY A 91 13.20 -5.81 -0.33
C GLY A 91 11.86 -5.94 0.39
N ILE A 92 11.58 -5.09 1.37
CA ILE A 92 10.37 -5.16 2.22
C ILE A 92 9.10 -5.06 1.37
N ALA A 93 9.04 -4.09 0.46
CA ALA A 93 7.89 -3.90 -0.42
C ALA A 93 7.65 -5.11 -1.34
N SER A 94 8.73 -5.70 -1.85
CA SER A 94 8.67 -6.92 -2.67
C SER A 94 8.12 -8.11 -1.87
N LEU A 95 8.60 -8.28 -0.63
CA LEU A 95 8.14 -9.36 0.25
C LEU A 95 6.65 -9.19 0.62
N MET A 96 6.24 -7.97 0.96
CA MET A 96 4.84 -7.67 1.24
C MET A 96 3.94 -7.88 0.02
N CYS A 97 4.40 -7.48 -1.16
CA CYS A 97 3.66 -7.69 -2.41
C CYS A 97 3.46 -9.18 -2.68
N ALA A 98 4.52 -9.99 -2.62
CA ALA A 98 4.41 -11.43 -2.80
C ALA A 98 3.41 -12.06 -1.82
N HIS A 99 3.53 -11.75 -0.53
CA HIS A 99 2.62 -12.25 0.50
C HIS A 99 1.17 -11.80 0.26
N SER A 100 0.95 -10.56 -0.15
CA SER A 100 -0.40 -10.04 -0.40
C SER A 100 -1.08 -10.72 -1.59
N LEU A 101 -0.33 -11.07 -2.64
CA LEU A 101 -0.84 -11.83 -3.79
C LEU A 101 -1.26 -13.23 -3.37
N ASP A 102 -0.45 -13.92 -2.57
CA ASP A 102 -0.79 -15.25 -2.05
C ASP A 102 -1.98 -15.18 -1.10
N ARG A 103 -2.03 -14.17 -0.24
CA ARG A 103 -3.17 -13.94 0.65
C ARG A 103 -4.45 -13.66 -0.13
N ALA A 104 -4.39 -12.82 -1.16
CA ALA A 104 -5.54 -12.51 -2.01
C ALA A 104 -6.08 -13.77 -2.72
N ARG A 105 -5.20 -14.62 -3.26
CA ARG A 105 -5.60 -15.93 -3.82
C ARG A 105 -6.27 -16.82 -2.79
N ALA A 106 -5.68 -16.94 -1.61
CA ALA A 106 -6.24 -17.73 -0.50
C ALA A 106 -7.62 -17.24 -0.04
N ARG A 107 -7.90 -15.94 -0.20
CA ARG A 107 -9.21 -15.34 0.07
C ARG A 107 -10.21 -15.48 -1.10
N GLY A 108 -9.79 -16.04 -2.22
CA GLY A 108 -10.64 -16.26 -3.39
C GLY A 108 -10.78 -15.04 -4.31
N PHE A 109 -9.96 -14.00 -4.14
CA PHE A 109 -9.91 -12.89 -5.10
C PHE A 109 -9.38 -13.40 -6.46
N ARG A 110 -9.92 -12.83 -7.53
CA ARG A 110 -9.56 -13.20 -8.92
C ARG A 110 -8.60 -12.23 -9.58
N ALA A 111 -8.49 -11.03 -9.04
CA ALA A 111 -7.61 -9.98 -9.55
C ALA A 111 -7.20 -9.03 -8.43
N MET A 112 -6.17 -8.25 -8.66
CA MET A 112 -5.75 -7.16 -7.79
C MET A 112 -5.59 -5.87 -8.59
N GLN A 113 -6.13 -4.78 -8.06
CA GLN A 113 -6.08 -3.46 -8.66
C GLN A 113 -5.48 -2.46 -7.69
N TYR A 114 -4.50 -1.69 -8.15
CA TYR A 114 -4.02 -0.48 -7.47
C TYR A 114 -4.67 0.73 -8.12
N ASN A 115 -5.42 1.49 -7.33
CA ASN A 115 -6.29 2.54 -7.84
C ASN A 115 -5.56 3.83 -8.19
N PHE A 116 -4.41 4.05 -7.56
CA PHE A 116 -3.74 5.33 -7.63
C PHE A 116 -2.24 5.17 -7.33
N VAL A 117 -1.46 4.92 -8.36
CA VAL A 117 0.00 4.82 -8.28
C VAL A 117 0.59 6.10 -8.84
N VAL A 118 1.19 6.92 -7.99
CA VAL A 118 1.80 8.19 -8.42
C VAL A 118 2.92 7.91 -9.42
N SER A 119 2.84 8.52 -10.60
CA SER A 119 3.78 8.26 -11.70
C SER A 119 5.23 8.61 -11.35
N ALA A 120 5.43 9.61 -10.50
CA ALA A 120 6.74 10.03 -10.01
C ALA A 120 7.39 8.98 -9.08
N ASN A 121 6.60 8.07 -8.51
CA ASN A 121 7.11 6.94 -7.73
C ASN A 121 7.52 5.79 -8.68
N GLU A 122 8.51 6.06 -9.52
CA GLU A 122 8.97 5.13 -10.56
C GLU A 122 9.47 3.80 -9.99
N ARG A 123 10.03 3.83 -8.77
CA ARG A 123 10.48 2.61 -8.09
C ARG A 123 9.31 1.68 -7.79
N ALA A 124 8.20 2.22 -7.30
CA ALA A 124 6.99 1.44 -7.06
C ALA A 124 6.39 0.93 -8.38
N VAL A 125 6.29 1.78 -9.40
CA VAL A 125 5.78 1.37 -10.72
C VAL A 125 6.56 0.18 -11.27
N ARG A 126 7.90 0.25 -11.27
CA ARG A 126 8.77 -0.85 -11.74
C ARG A 126 8.61 -2.11 -10.89
N LEU A 127 8.46 -1.95 -9.57
CA LEU A 127 8.24 -3.08 -8.67
C LEU A 127 6.92 -3.79 -8.99
N TRP A 128 5.83 -3.05 -9.13
CA TRP A 128 4.52 -3.64 -9.45
C TRP A 128 4.53 -4.31 -10.82
N GLN A 129 5.18 -3.70 -11.81
CA GLN A 129 5.37 -4.32 -13.13
C GLN A 129 6.17 -5.63 -13.06
N SER A 130 7.19 -5.71 -12.21
CA SER A 130 7.95 -6.95 -11.99
C SER A 130 7.11 -8.07 -11.38
N PHE A 131 6.02 -7.72 -10.68
CA PHE A 131 5.00 -8.65 -10.18
C PHE A 131 3.86 -8.90 -11.18
N GLY A 132 3.98 -8.46 -12.43
CA GLY A 132 3.00 -8.71 -13.48
C GLY A 132 1.80 -7.76 -13.50
N PHE A 133 1.86 -6.65 -12.78
CA PHE A 133 0.85 -5.60 -12.92
C PHE A 133 1.06 -4.82 -14.21
N GLU A 134 -0.03 -4.56 -14.91
CA GLU A 134 -0.05 -3.71 -16.10
C GLU A 134 -0.66 -2.35 -15.77
N ILE A 135 -0.17 -1.30 -16.40
CA ILE A 135 -0.81 0.02 -16.36
C ILE A 135 -2.02 -0.04 -17.29
N VAL A 136 -3.22 -0.06 -16.72
CA VAL A 136 -4.49 -0.16 -17.49
C VAL A 136 -5.18 1.18 -17.64
N GLY A 137 -4.72 2.20 -16.93
CA GLY A 137 -5.26 3.55 -17.02
C GLY A 137 -4.28 4.59 -16.50
N ARG A 138 -4.41 5.81 -17.01
CA ARG A 138 -3.65 6.98 -16.60
C ARG A 138 -4.61 8.12 -16.27
N LEU A 139 -4.46 8.69 -15.09
CA LEU A 139 -5.19 9.86 -14.62
C LEU A 139 -4.27 11.08 -14.79
N PRO A 140 -4.53 11.93 -15.80
CA PRO A 140 -3.62 13.03 -16.10
C PRO A 140 -3.61 14.07 -14.98
N ARG A 141 -2.42 14.39 -14.47
CA ARG A 141 -2.19 15.44 -13.47
C ARG A 141 -3.09 15.31 -12.23
N ALA A 142 -3.36 14.06 -11.80
CA ALA A 142 -4.29 13.77 -10.73
C ALA A 142 -3.68 13.89 -9.32
N PHE A 143 -2.36 14.05 -9.22
CA PHE A 143 -1.66 14.14 -7.94
C PHE A 143 -0.78 15.38 -7.88
N HIS A 144 -0.95 16.18 -6.81
CA HIS A 144 -0.11 17.35 -6.57
C HIS A 144 1.12 16.94 -5.75
N HIS A 145 2.22 16.68 -6.45
CA HIS A 145 3.50 16.34 -5.82
C HIS A 145 4.14 17.61 -5.23
N PRO A 146 4.65 17.58 -3.98
CA PRO A 146 5.17 18.79 -3.33
C PRO A 146 6.39 19.42 -4.02
N ALA A 147 7.17 18.63 -4.77
CA ALA A 147 8.35 19.13 -5.49
C ALA A 147 8.13 19.26 -7.00
N LEU A 148 7.30 18.41 -7.61
CA LEU A 148 7.18 18.28 -9.07
C LEU A 148 5.91 18.95 -9.64
N GLY A 149 5.01 19.46 -8.79
CA GLY A 149 3.73 19.95 -9.21
C GLY A 149 2.74 18.84 -9.54
N TYR A 150 1.83 19.09 -10.48
CA TYR A 150 0.80 18.12 -10.84
C TYR A 150 1.38 17.02 -11.74
N VAL A 151 1.35 15.79 -11.25
CA VAL A 151 1.84 14.60 -11.95
C VAL A 151 0.71 13.61 -12.18
N ASP A 152 0.91 12.68 -13.11
CA ASP A 152 -0.06 11.64 -13.40
C ASP A 152 -0.13 10.60 -12.27
N ALA A 153 -1.26 9.91 -12.19
CA ALA A 153 -1.41 8.69 -11.42
C ALA A 153 -1.82 7.54 -12.35
N TYR A 154 -1.37 6.33 -12.03
CA TYR A 154 -1.70 5.13 -12.79
C TYR A 154 -2.69 4.26 -12.05
N ILE A 155 -3.58 3.62 -12.81
CA ILE A 155 -4.34 2.46 -12.36
C ILE A 155 -3.59 1.23 -12.85
N MET A 156 -3.21 0.33 -11.94
CA MET A 156 -2.48 -0.88 -12.26
C MET A 156 -3.30 -2.11 -11.88
N TYR A 157 -3.21 -3.17 -12.70
CA TYR A 157 -4.08 -4.33 -12.58
C TYR A 157 -3.35 -5.62 -12.93
N ARG A 158 -3.67 -6.71 -12.24
CA ARG A 158 -3.26 -8.05 -12.62
C ARG A 158 -4.31 -9.09 -12.24
N ASP A 159 -4.45 -10.13 -13.06
CA ASP A 159 -5.14 -11.36 -12.68
C ASP A 159 -4.34 -12.16 -11.63
N LEU A 160 -5.04 -12.89 -10.78
CA LEU A 160 -4.43 -13.68 -9.71
C LEU A 160 -4.40 -15.18 -10.02
#